data_fd3d0aa725cdd525655b75057c640b59
#
_entry.id   fd3d0aa725cdd525655b75057c640b59
#
_cell.length_a   1.000
_cell.length_b   1.000
_cell.length_c   1.000
_cell.angle_alpha   90.00
_cell.angle_beta   90.00
_cell.angle_gamma   90.00
#
_symmetry.space_group_name_H-M   'P 1'
#
loop_
_entity.id
_entity.type
_entity.pdbx_description
1 polymer ?
#
loop_
_entity_poly.entity_id
_entity_poly.type
_entity_poly.pdbx_seq_one_letter_code
_entity_poly.pdbx_strand_id
1 'polypeptide(L)'
;MKKLISLLMTIAVLLSVLQPAWAIEEAAEIDAVATSRNLIVVVPGIVGSELVDGNGTKVWVGVGGILGQIQCNEVGNPVYPLYAYNNDNYGARDTYKTLYDSLKSRCSSQADVKFFAYDWRKTNTRAGQALKSMANGYSGKIIIVAHSMGGIVASDYLRIATESQRTRTTLITLGTPFTGAPKAVQVMENGKMFPGIVGDLTSSYIQNLIRNIPAAYELLPTTRSTAYVQVNGVDQTATNAWNILKQRSWANFQSGSGLKPMMNTAQNFHANLMQSNNQHYALSAGRSVFITSTGYTTVQKVNYSLSGGQYSVSSYIGTNDGDGTVPSTSAQNRLSNTDTHVVRVVNAGNHTDMLSNPNTLTKVYQYVSQTLAGNSLSAIEENEVGNTHVNEKGWVVGEGIDGRRVRVIIRGSSMPTIVSSTGEPYTLIGEQLYVGDEAIEDNYVGECWEVSDGYQFEMMLSLIHI
;
A
#
# COMPACT_ATOMS: atom_id res chain seq x y z
N MET A 1 40.15 -12.42 48.14
CA MET A 1 38.74 -12.74 47.91
C MET A 1 37.82 -11.51 48.05
N LYS A 2 37.81 -10.75 49.18
CA LYS A 2 36.87 -9.59 49.35
C LYS A 2 37.03 -8.48 48.30
N LYS A 3 38.24 -8.17 47.83
CA LYS A 3 38.48 -7.15 46.78
C LYS A 3 38.05 -7.61 45.38
N LEU A 4 38.08 -8.92 45.08
CA LEU A 4 37.64 -9.48 43.81
C LEU A 4 36.11 -9.50 43.71
N ILE A 5 35.43 -9.80 44.82
CA ILE A 5 33.97 -9.78 44.92
C ILE A 5 33.42 -8.35 44.78
N SER A 6 34.10 -7.35 45.39
CA SER A 6 33.75 -5.93 45.24
C SER A 6 33.91 -5.44 43.80
N LEU A 7 34.96 -5.86 43.08
CA LEU A 7 35.17 -5.51 41.69
C LEU A 7 34.13 -6.16 40.77
N LEU A 8 33.78 -7.43 41.02
CA LEU A 8 32.74 -8.14 40.25
C LEU A 8 31.34 -7.54 40.49
N MET A 9 31.01 -7.10 41.72
CA MET A 9 29.77 -6.39 41.99
C MET A 9 29.70 -5.02 41.31
N THR A 10 30.83 -4.26 41.29
CA THR A 10 30.87 -2.96 40.62
C THR A 10 30.75 -3.09 39.10
N ILE A 11 31.32 -4.14 38.49
CA ILE A 11 31.17 -4.45 37.07
C ILE A 11 29.74 -4.90 36.75
N ALA A 12 29.09 -5.69 37.63
CA ALA A 12 27.69 -6.11 37.45
C ALA A 12 26.71 -4.92 37.53
N VAL A 13 26.96 -3.96 38.44
CA VAL A 13 26.16 -2.74 38.56
C VAL A 13 26.41 -1.79 37.37
N LEU A 14 27.64 -1.68 36.87
CA LEU A 14 27.93 -0.88 35.67
C LEU A 14 27.35 -1.51 34.39
N LEU A 15 27.29 -2.85 34.26
CA LEU A 15 26.63 -3.53 33.16
C LEU A 15 25.10 -3.46 33.20
N SER A 16 24.51 -3.24 34.38
CA SER A 16 23.06 -3.04 34.52
C SER A 16 22.59 -1.60 34.20
N VAL A 17 23.53 -0.64 34.14
CA VAL A 17 23.25 0.78 33.81
C VAL A 17 23.51 1.08 32.32
N LEU A 18 24.24 0.22 31.62
CA LEU A 18 24.47 0.30 30.17
C LEU A 18 23.51 -0.62 29.41
N GLN A 19 22.23 -0.46 29.63
CA GLN A 19 21.24 -0.97 28.67
C GLN A 19 21.30 -0.06 27.45
N PRO A 20 21.60 -0.60 26.25
CA PRO A 20 21.59 0.21 25.06
C PRO A 20 20.19 0.75 24.82
N ALA A 21 20.06 1.97 24.36
CA ALA A 21 18.80 2.70 24.16
C ALA A 21 17.74 1.96 23.29
N TRP A 22 18.11 0.88 22.59
CA TRP A 22 17.17 0.02 21.90
C TRP A 22 16.44 -0.99 22.81
N ALA A 23 16.92 -1.22 24.05
CA ALA A 23 16.26 -2.12 25.01
C ALA A 23 15.14 -1.42 25.80
N ILE A 24 14.94 -0.12 25.62
CA ILE A 24 13.89 0.67 26.30
C ILE A 24 12.57 0.66 25.51
N GLU A 25 12.57 0.16 24.26
CA GLU A 25 11.36 0.08 23.44
C GLU A 25 10.48 -1.17 23.75
N GLU A 26 10.92 -2.06 24.63
CA GLU A 26 10.22 -3.32 24.95
C GLU A 26 9.51 -3.33 26.32
N ALA A 27 9.53 -2.23 27.05
CA ALA A 27 8.95 -2.15 28.38
C ALA A 27 8.10 -0.91 28.60
N ALA A 28 6.94 -0.87 28.00
CA ALA A 28 5.72 -0.27 28.54
C ALA A 28 4.53 -0.73 27.70
N GLU A 29 4.09 -1.98 27.84
CA GLU A 29 2.66 -2.27 27.79
C GLU A 29 2.03 -1.59 29.01
N ILE A 30 1.94 -0.26 28.97
CA ILE A 30 0.90 0.41 29.72
C ILE A 30 -0.37 -0.01 29.00
N ASP A 31 -1.28 -0.73 29.69
CA ASP A 31 -2.65 -0.92 29.28
C ASP A 31 -3.30 0.47 29.14
N ALA A 32 -2.98 1.14 28.03
CA ALA A 32 -3.67 2.34 27.64
C ALA A 32 -5.10 1.90 27.36
N VAL A 33 -6.05 2.41 28.12
CA VAL A 33 -7.48 2.11 27.93
C VAL A 33 -7.79 2.42 26.46
N ALA A 34 -8.16 1.38 25.69
CA ALA A 34 -8.42 1.51 24.27
C ALA A 34 -9.56 2.51 24.05
N THR A 35 -9.36 3.48 23.16
CA THR A 35 -10.43 4.40 22.79
C THR A 35 -11.56 3.64 22.10
N SER A 36 -12.80 4.03 22.38
CA SER A 36 -13.99 3.45 21.70
C SER A 36 -14.13 3.92 20.25
N ARG A 37 -13.30 4.84 19.78
CA ARG A 37 -13.33 5.34 18.40
C ARG A 37 -12.94 4.23 17.41
N ASN A 38 -13.38 4.41 16.16
CA ASN A 38 -12.92 3.61 15.03
C ASN A 38 -11.53 4.10 14.59
N LEU A 39 -10.75 3.21 14.01
CA LEU A 39 -9.44 3.51 13.40
C LEU A 39 -9.55 3.33 11.88
N ILE A 40 -9.14 4.33 11.12
CA ILE A 40 -8.79 4.19 9.71
C ILE A 40 -7.29 4.39 9.60
N VAL A 41 -6.58 3.44 9.03
CA VAL A 41 -5.13 3.52 8.89
C VAL A 41 -4.70 3.29 7.46
N VAL A 42 -3.92 4.25 6.90
CA VAL A 42 -3.28 4.12 5.59
C VAL A 42 -1.91 3.49 5.81
N VAL A 43 -1.67 2.33 5.19
CA VAL A 43 -0.42 1.57 5.30
C VAL A 43 0.31 1.63 3.96
N PRO A 44 1.47 2.33 3.87
CA PRO A 44 2.19 2.51 2.62
C PRO A 44 2.93 1.26 2.16
N GLY A 45 3.34 1.26 0.88
CA GLY A 45 4.22 0.25 0.30
C GLY A 45 5.71 0.42 0.66
N ILE A 46 6.56 -0.42 0.04
CA ILE A 46 8.02 -0.27 0.15
C ILE A 46 8.43 1.12 -0.32
N VAL A 47 9.46 1.69 0.32
CA VAL A 47 9.96 3.06 0.11
C VAL A 47 8.92 4.17 0.35
N GLY A 48 7.71 3.81 0.78
CA GLY A 48 6.58 4.75 0.90
C GLY A 48 6.55 5.57 2.19
N SER A 49 7.29 5.19 3.25
CA SER A 49 7.45 6.02 4.45
C SER A 49 8.69 6.89 4.35
N GLU A 50 8.62 8.12 4.85
CA GLU A 50 9.82 8.91 5.11
C GLU A 50 10.63 8.31 6.26
N LEU A 51 11.96 8.37 6.16
CA LEU A 51 12.87 7.95 7.21
C LEU A 51 13.72 9.13 7.66
N VAL A 52 13.86 9.28 8.97
CA VAL A 52 14.65 10.34 9.62
C VAL A 52 15.78 9.73 10.45
N ASP A 53 16.84 10.50 10.67
CA ASP A 53 17.89 10.17 11.63
C ASP A 53 17.46 10.48 13.08
N GLY A 54 18.35 10.25 14.04
CA GLY A 54 18.10 10.52 15.45
C GLY A 54 17.87 12.00 15.80
N ASN A 55 18.19 12.91 14.90
CA ASN A 55 17.97 14.36 15.04
C ASN A 55 16.68 14.82 14.34
N GLY A 56 15.93 13.91 13.73
CA GLY A 56 14.73 14.22 12.95
C GLY A 56 15.02 14.73 11.53
N THR A 57 16.27 14.65 11.06
CA THR A 57 16.63 15.04 9.70
C THR A 57 16.11 14.01 8.70
N LYS A 58 15.39 14.45 7.67
CA LYS A 58 14.88 13.57 6.61
C LYS A 58 16.05 13.00 5.80
N VAL A 59 16.18 11.67 5.83
CA VAL A 59 17.16 10.89 5.06
C VAL A 59 16.52 10.30 3.81
N TRP A 60 15.36 9.70 3.94
CA TRP A 60 14.53 9.22 2.83
C TRP A 60 13.19 10.00 2.80
N VAL A 61 12.85 10.78 1.83
CA VAL A 61 13.61 11.27 0.65
C VAL A 61 14.13 12.69 0.92
N GLY A 62 15.31 12.78 1.50
CA GLY A 62 15.97 14.06 1.73
C GLY A 62 16.68 14.56 0.46
N VAL A 63 16.99 15.86 0.45
CA VAL A 63 17.77 16.51 -0.60
C VAL A 63 19.25 16.32 -0.31
N GLY A 64 19.98 15.71 -1.24
CA GLY A 64 21.45 15.76 -1.28
C GLY A 64 22.20 14.81 -0.34
N GLY A 65 22.82 13.79 -0.90
CA GLY A 65 24.00 13.14 -0.34
C GLY A 65 23.83 12.14 0.82
N ILE A 66 22.68 12.09 1.48
CA ILE A 66 22.47 11.28 2.69
C ILE A 66 21.94 9.86 2.35
N LEU A 67 21.68 9.58 1.07
CA LEU A 67 21.14 8.30 0.62
C LEU A 67 21.98 7.07 0.99
N GLY A 68 23.28 7.23 1.25
CA GLY A 68 24.12 6.16 1.79
C GLY A 68 23.67 5.62 3.15
N GLN A 69 22.93 6.42 3.92
CA GLN A 69 22.44 6.02 5.24
C GLN A 69 21.25 5.06 5.21
N ILE A 70 20.55 4.93 4.06
CA ILE A 70 19.44 3.96 3.94
C ILE A 70 19.89 2.52 3.69
N GLN A 71 21.19 2.29 3.54
CA GLN A 71 21.75 0.98 3.23
C GLN A 71 21.59 -0.02 4.38
N CYS A 72 21.43 -1.27 4.00
CA CYS A 72 21.58 -2.44 4.86
C CYS A 72 22.86 -3.22 4.49
N ASN A 73 23.42 -3.93 5.44
CA ASN A 73 24.51 -4.89 5.17
C ASN A 73 23.98 -6.18 4.53
N GLU A 74 24.86 -7.09 4.12
CA GLU A 74 24.50 -8.31 3.40
C GLU A 74 23.66 -9.31 4.21
N VAL A 75 23.53 -9.13 5.53
CA VAL A 75 22.62 -9.92 6.37
C VAL A 75 21.28 -9.19 6.62
N GLY A 76 21.09 -8.02 5.99
CA GLY A 76 19.84 -7.27 6.05
C GLY A 76 19.70 -6.33 7.25
N ASN A 77 20.76 -6.09 8.01
CA ASN A 77 20.72 -5.12 9.10
C ASN A 77 20.99 -3.71 8.58
N PRO A 78 20.18 -2.71 8.95
CA PRO A 78 20.47 -1.31 8.65
C PRO A 78 21.87 -0.90 9.14
N VAL A 79 22.65 -0.26 8.27
CA VAL A 79 23.98 0.24 8.60
C VAL A 79 23.88 1.47 9.49
N TYR A 80 22.86 2.28 9.27
CA TYR A 80 22.57 3.48 10.07
C TYR A 80 21.19 3.37 10.72
N PRO A 81 21.06 3.79 12.01
CA PRO A 81 19.77 3.84 12.67
C PRO A 81 18.92 4.95 12.06
N LEU A 82 17.81 4.57 11.44
CA LEU A 82 16.80 5.49 10.96
C LEU A 82 15.45 5.08 11.54
N TYR A 83 14.59 6.08 11.67
CA TYR A 83 13.26 5.94 12.25
C TYR A 83 12.22 6.35 11.22
N ALA A 84 11.08 5.68 11.22
CA ALA A 84 9.95 6.12 10.43
C ALA A 84 9.41 7.45 10.96
N TYR A 85 9.18 8.41 10.06
CA TYR A 85 8.67 9.72 10.45
C TYR A 85 7.16 9.64 10.66
N ASN A 86 6.73 9.73 11.93
CA ASN A 86 5.34 9.51 12.34
C ASN A 86 4.51 10.79 12.57
N ASN A 87 5.06 11.96 12.29
CA ASN A 87 4.27 13.19 12.30
C ASN A 87 3.28 13.14 11.13
N ASP A 88 2.14 13.81 11.25
CA ASP A 88 1.14 13.89 10.17
C ASP A 88 1.83 14.17 8.84
N ASN A 89 2.07 13.12 8.07
CA ASN A 89 2.77 13.18 6.81
C ASN A 89 2.04 12.33 5.77
N TYR A 90 2.38 12.54 4.54
CA TYR A 90 1.77 11.90 3.39
C TYR A 90 2.68 10.82 2.77
N GLY A 91 3.65 10.36 3.55
CA GLY A 91 4.69 9.44 3.08
C GLY A 91 5.73 10.11 2.19
N ALA A 92 6.62 9.29 1.66
CA ALA A 92 7.70 9.77 0.82
C ALA A 92 7.16 10.56 -0.39
N ARG A 93 7.64 11.80 -0.58
CA ARG A 93 7.22 12.73 -1.66
C ARG A 93 5.70 12.95 -1.73
N ASP A 94 5.04 13.00 -0.59
CA ASP A 94 3.58 13.20 -0.50
C ASP A 94 2.75 12.21 -1.34
N THR A 95 3.31 11.03 -1.63
CA THR A 95 2.70 10.02 -2.49
C THR A 95 1.28 9.62 -2.05
N TYR A 96 1.01 9.65 -0.74
CA TYR A 96 -0.27 9.24 -0.16
C TYR A 96 -1.20 10.41 0.16
N LYS A 97 -0.81 11.65 -0.20
CA LYS A 97 -1.53 12.86 0.21
C LYS A 97 -3.01 12.82 -0.18
N THR A 98 -3.30 12.57 -1.45
CA THR A 98 -4.68 12.59 -1.96
C THR A 98 -5.55 11.52 -1.28
N LEU A 99 -5.05 10.29 -1.14
CA LEU A 99 -5.76 9.22 -0.43
C LEU A 99 -6.01 9.58 1.04
N TYR A 100 -4.96 10.03 1.73
CA TYR A 100 -5.03 10.34 3.16
C TYR A 100 -5.97 11.51 3.46
N ASP A 101 -5.83 12.62 2.73
CA ASP A 101 -6.67 13.81 2.89
C ASP A 101 -8.13 13.52 2.56
N SER A 102 -8.38 12.73 1.51
CA SER A 102 -9.72 12.28 1.16
C SER A 102 -10.38 11.48 2.29
N LEU A 103 -9.65 10.59 2.94
CA LEU A 103 -10.16 9.83 4.09
C LEU A 103 -10.33 10.73 5.32
N LYS A 104 -9.35 11.60 5.60
CA LYS A 104 -9.37 12.49 6.76
C LYS A 104 -10.54 13.47 6.69
N SER A 105 -10.74 14.13 5.56
CA SER A 105 -11.84 15.09 5.38
C SER A 105 -13.22 14.45 5.52
N ARG A 106 -13.40 13.23 5.04
CA ARG A 106 -14.70 12.55 5.00
C ARG A 106 -15.04 11.74 6.26
N CYS A 107 -14.02 11.26 7.01
CA CYS A 107 -14.25 10.26 8.05
C CYS A 107 -13.81 10.69 9.45
N SER A 108 -13.16 11.85 9.64
CA SER A 108 -12.60 12.26 10.94
C SER A 108 -13.65 12.48 12.04
N SER A 109 -14.91 12.73 11.69
CA SER A 109 -16.01 12.78 12.66
C SER A 109 -16.36 11.39 13.24
N GLN A 110 -16.08 10.29 12.52
CA GLN A 110 -16.48 8.93 12.87
C GLN A 110 -15.30 8.04 13.27
N ALA A 111 -14.07 8.40 12.87
CA ALA A 111 -12.88 7.61 13.07
C ALA A 111 -11.64 8.48 13.24
N ASP A 112 -10.63 7.95 13.91
CA ASP A 112 -9.28 8.51 13.84
C ASP A 112 -8.64 8.03 12.55
N VAL A 113 -8.20 8.96 11.70
CA VAL A 113 -7.51 8.66 10.45
C VAL A 113 -6.01 8.82 10.69
N LYS A 114 -5.24 7.76 10.48
CA LYS A 114 -3.80 7.70 10.72
C LYS A 114 -3.04 7.27 9.48
N PHE A 115 -1.84 7.82 9.31
CA PHE A 115 -0.84 7.28 8.38
C PHE A 115 0.13 6.40 9.18
N PHE A 116 0.31 5.15 8.77
CA PHE A 116 1.21 4.22 9.45
C PHE A 116 2.57 4.21 8.77
N ALA A 117 3.47 5.08 9.23
CA ALA A 117 4.85 5.04 8.79
C ALA A 117 5.61 3.90 9.47
N TYR A 118 6.46 3.19 8.73
CA TYR A 118 7.33 2.12 9.23
C TYR A 118 8.65 2.08 8.48
N ASP A 119 9.68 1.52 9.11
CA ASP A 119 10.98 1.32 8.48
C ASP A 119 10.91 0.16 7.46
N TRP A 120 10.59 0.52 6.22
CA TRP A 120 10.43 -0.39 5.09
C TRP A 120 11.72 -1.15 4.69
N ARG A 121 12.84 -0.85 5.31
CA ARG A 121 14.09 -1.60 5.13
C ARG A 121 14.08 -2.93 5.89
N LYS A 122 13.32 -3.01 7.00
CA LYS A 122 13.20 -4.17 7.88
C LYS A 122 12.17 -5.17 7.35
N THR A 123 12.09 -6.33 7.99
CA THR A 123 11.07 -7.35 7.65
C THR A 123 9.65 -6.83 7.90
N ASN A 124 8.69 -7.28 7.08
CA ASN A 124 7.28 -6.92 7.27
C ASN A 124 6.69 -7.44 8.59
N THR A 125 7.27 -8.47 9.19
CA THR A 125 6.89 -8.94 10.54
C THR A 125 7.04 -7.84 11.60
N ARG A 126 8.10 -7.03 11.54
CA ARG A 126 8.26 -5.90 12.48
C ARG A 126 7.18 -4.83 12.28
N ALA A 127 6.85 -4.53 11.02
CA ALA A 127 5.79 -3.58 10.69
C ALA A 127 4.40 -4.15 11.10
N GLY A 128 4.13 -5.43 10.89
CA GLY A 128 2.89 -6.09 11.33
C GLY A 128 2.70 -6.04 12.85
N GLN A 129 3.77 -6.26 13.63
CA GLN A 129 3.75 -6.12 15.09
C GLN A 129 3.46 -4.67 15.52
N ALA A 130 4.11 -3.68 14.91
CA ALA A 130 3.87 -2.27 15.19
C ALA A 130 2.43 -1.84 14.81
N LEU A 131 1.90 -2.34 13.70
CA LEU A 131 0.50 -2.11 13.32
C LEU A 131 -0.48 -2.73 14.33
N LYS A 132 -0.17 -3.92 14.87
CA LYS A 132 -0.95 -4.52 15.95
C LYS A 132 -0.93 -3.67 17.21
N SER A 133 0.24 -3.14 17.59
CA SER A 133 0.35 -2.24 18.75
C SER A 133 -0.49 -0.97 18.57
N MET A 134 -0.50 -0.37 17.37
CA MET A 134 -1.40 0.74 17.06
C MET A 134 -2.87 0.32 17.20
N ALA A 135 -3.25 -0.83 16.64
CA ALA A 135 -4.62 -1.35 16.67
C ALA A 135 -5.12 -1.69 18.09
N ASN A 136 -4.22 -2.06 19.02
CA ASN A 136 -4.55 -2.30 20.42
C ASN A 136 -5.13 -1.04 21.12
N GLY A 137 -4.75 0.15 20.67
CA GLY A 137 -5.27 1.42 21.15
C GLY A 137 -6.74 1.71 20.79
N TYR A 138 -7.42 0.81 20.05
CA TYR A 138 -8.78 1.02 19.56
C TYR A 138 -9.67 -0.19 19.85
N SER A 139 -10.86 0.03 20.42
CA SER A 139 -11.88 -1.00 20.62
C SER A 139 -13.00 -0.95 19.56
N GLY A 140 -13.10 0.13 18.77
CA GLY A 140 -14.02 0.27 17.65
C GLY A 140 -13.58 -0.54 16.41
N LYS A 141 -14.18 -0.24 15.27
CA LYS A 141 -13.81 -0.83 13.97
C LYS A 141 -12.39 -0.45 13.56
N ILE A 142 -11.68 -1.35 12.92
CA ILE A 142 -10.36 -1.12 12.35
C ILE A 142 -10.48 -1.23 10.84
N ILE A 143 -10.16 -0.15 10.13
CA ILE A 143 -10.19 -0.10 8.67
C ILE A 143 -8.77 0.14 8.18
N ILE A 144 -8.19 -0.85 7.53
CA ILE A 144 -6.84 -0.78 7.00
C ILE A 144 -6.94 -0.56 5.49
N VAL A 145 -6.45 0.60 5.02
CA VAL A 145 -6.30 0.92 3.60
C VAL A 145 -4.83 0.78 3.26
N ALA A 146 -4.46 -0.32 2.64
CA ALA A 146 -3.08 -0.72 2.45
C ALA A 146 -2.69 -0.72 0.97
N HIS A 147 -1.58 -0.06 0.64
CA HIS A 147 -1.04 -0.03 -0.71
C HIS A 147 0.17 -0.93 -0.85
N SER A 148 0.25 -1.69 -1.96
CA SER A 148 1.44 -2.44 -2.32
C SER A 148 1.90 -3.37 -1.17
N MET A 149 3.17 -3.30 -0.77
CA MET A 149 3.73 -4.04 0.36
C MET A 149 2.96 -3.84 1.68
N GLY A 150 2.28 -2.69 1.84
CA GLY A 150 1.46 -2.42 3.02
C GLY A 150 0.35 -3.46 3.26
N GLY A 151 -0.18 -4.07 2.19
CA GLY A 151 -1.14 -5.17 2.32
C GLY A 151 -0.51 -6.47 2.84
N ILE A 152 0.79 -6.69 2.61
CA ILE A 152 1.56 -7.79 3.21
C ILE A 152 1.78 -7.52 4.70
N VAL A 153 2.11 -6.28 5.07
CA VAL A 153 2.18 -5.83 6.48
C VAL A 153 0.84 -6.06 7.18
N ALA A 154 -0.26 -5.65 6.56
CA ALA A 154 -1.61 -5.88 7.11
C ALA A 154 -1.96 -7.36 7.22
N SER A 155 -1.48 -8.20 6.31
CA SER A 155 -1.65 -9.66 6.40
C SER A 155 -0.91 -10.27 7.58
N ASP A 156 0.30 -9.78 7.88
CA ASP A 156 1.04 -10.22 9.06
C ASP A 156 0.38 -9.70 10.36
N TYR A 157 -0.14 -8.47 10.37
CA TYR A 157 -0.99 -8.01 11.46
C TYR A 157 -2.17 -8.96 11.70
N LEU A 158 -2.91 -9.34 10.67
CA LEU A 158 -4.05 -10.27 10.79
C LEU A 158 -3.63 -11.66 11.29
N ARG A 159 -2.44 -12.13 10.93
CA ARG A 159 -1.87 -13.38 11.42
C ARG A 159 -1.69 -13.38 12.94
N ILE A 160 -1.20 -12.28 13.50
CA ILE A 160 -0.90 -12.15 14.94
C ILE A 160 -2.01 -11.46 15.74
N ALA A 161 -3.05 -10.95 15.07
CA ALA A 161 -4.21 -10.32 15.70
C ALA A 161 -5.05 -11.34 16.46
N THR A 162 -5.74 -10.89 17.51
CA THR A 162 -6.76 -11.70 18.21
C THR A 162 -7.97 -11.90 17.30
N GLU A 163 -8.79 -12.91 17.60
CA GLU A 163 -10.04 -13.12 16.86
C GLU A 163 -10.95 -11.89 16.91
N SER A 164 -11.08 -11.25 18.06
CA SER A 164 -11.84 -10.01 18.22
C SER A 164 -11.29 -8.87 17.35
N GLN A 165 -9.98 -8.78 17.16
CA GLN A 165 -9.39 -7.79 16.25
C GLN A 165 -9.67 -8.13 14.79
N ARG A 166 -9.50 -9.40 14.40
CA ARG A 166 -9.78 -9.83 13.01
C ARG A 166 -11.23 -9.56 12.61
N THR A 167 -12.20 -9.96 13.45
CA THR A 167 -13.63 -9.81 13.14
C THR A 167 -14.09 -8.36 12.98
N ARG A 168 -13.45 -7.41 13.67
CA ARG A 168 -13.76 -5.98 13.54
C ARG A 168 -12.83 -5.23 12.57
N THR A 169 -11.92 -5.95 11.89
CA THR A 169 -11.03 -5.38 10.87
C THR A 169 -11.67 -5.48 9.48
N THR A 170 -11.65 -4.38 8.75
CA THR A 170 -11.86 -4.35 7.29
C THR A 170 -10.52 -4.06 6.64
N LEU A 171 -10.08 -4.95 5.76
CA LEU A 171 -8.87 -4.81 4.97
C LEU A 171 -9.22 -4.40 3.53
N ILE A 172 -8.77 -3.25 3.10
CA ILE A 172 -8.88 -2.74 1.72
C ILE A 172 -7.46 -2.63 1.18
N THR A 173 -7.13 -3.36 0.12
CA THR A 173 -5.79 -3.31 -0.48
C THR A 173 -5.81 -2.72 -1.87
N LEU A 174 -4.74 -2.02 -2.22
CA LEU A 174 -4.51 -1.37 -3.50
C LEU A 174 -3.22 -1.95 -4.11
N GLY A 175 -3.33 -2.80 -5.12
CA GLY A 175 -2.19 -3.37 -5.83
C GLY A 175 -1.22 -4.17 -4.95
N THR A 176 -1.70 -4.89 -3.93
CA THR A 176 -0.84 -5.66 -3.01
C THR A 176 -0.31 -6.93 -3.66
N PRO A 177 1.01 -7.17 -3.66
CA PRO A 177 1.59 -8.38 -4.26
C PRO A 177 1.49 -9.57 -3.28
N PHE A 178 0.30 -10.13 -3.05
CA PHE A 178 0.08 -11.24 -2.11
C PHE A 178 0.87 -12.51 -2.41
N THR A 179 1.20 -12.74 -3.68
CA THR A 179 2.03 -13.86 -4.09
C THR A 179 3.38 -13.39 -4.64
N GLY A 180 3.78 -12.16 -4.29
CA GLY A 180 4.96 -11.49 -4.81
C GLY A 180 4.76 -10.89 -6.21
N ALA A 181 5.79 -10.21 -6.71
CA ALA A 181 5.80 -9.60 -8.02
C ALA A 181 7.08 -9.94 -8.80
N PRO A 182 6.98 -10.41 -10.05
CA PRO A 182 8.16 -10.60 -10.91
C PRO A 182 8.97 -9.32 -11.13
N LYS A 183 8.34 -8.15 -10.96
CA LYS A 183 9.01 -6.84 -10.93
C LYS A 183 10.09 -6.77 -9.84
N ALA A 184 9.87 -7.38 -8.67
CA ALA A 184 10.90 -7.44 -7.62
C ALA A 184 12.15 -8.20 -8.10
N VAL A 185 11.98 -9.31 -8.84
CA VAL A 185 13.10 -10.00 -9.48
C VAL A 185 13.82 -9.08 -10.48
N GLN A 186 13.08 -8.34 -11.33
CA GLN A 186 13.67 -7.39 -12.27
C GLN A 186 14.51 -6.32 -11.56
N VAL A 187 14.02 -5.78 -10.43
CA VAL A 187 14.76 -4.78 -9.65
C VAL A 187 16.04 -5.39 -9.06
N MET A 188 15.99 -6.61 -8.54
CA MET A 188 17.18 -7.33 -8.05
C MET A 188 18.20 -7.56 -9.17
N GLU A 189 17.74 -7.88 -10.39
CA GLU A 189 18.63 -8.16 -11.54
C GLU A 189 19.25 -6.91 -12.14
N ASN A 190 18.50 -5.81 -12.30
CA ASN A 190 18.96 -4.65 -13.07
C ASN A 190 18.65 -3.27 -12.47
N GLY A 191 18.03 -3.20 -11.28
CA GLY A 191 17.71 -1.94 -10.59
C GLY A 191 16.58 -1.12 -11.22
N LYS A 192 15.88 -1.62 -12.23
CA LYS A 192 14.76 -0.90 -12.87
C LYS A 192 13.53 -0.89 -11.97
N MET A 193 13.44 0.10 -11.10
CA MET A 193 12.30 0.37 -10.26
C MET A 193 11.26 1.22 -11.01
N PHE A 194 10.08 1.44 -10.42
CA PHE A 194 9.08 2.35 -10.98
C PHE A 194 9.50 3.81 -10.78
N PRO A 195 9.30 4.69 -11.75
CA PRO A 195 9.49 6.14 -11.58
C PRO A 195 8.50 6.69 -10.54
N GLY A 196 8.79 7.81 -9.96
CA GLY A 196 7.94 8.47 -8.96
C GLY A 196 8.60 8.53 -7.59
N ILE A 197 8.44 7.54 -6.73
CA ILE A 197 8.96 7.59 -5.36
C ILE A 197 10.51 7.66 -5.31
N VAL A 198 11.19 6.94 -6.19
CA VAL A 198 12.67 6.90 -6.22
C VAL A 198 13.32 8.04 -7.01
N GLY A 199 12.55 8.81 -7.80
CA GLY A 199 13.06 9.95 -8.56
C GLY A 199 14.21 9.58 -9.51
N ASP A 200 15.26 10.41 -9.54
CA ASP A 200 16.40 10.31 -10.47
C ASP A 200 17.51 9.35 -10.01
N LEU A 201 17.23 8.44 -9.07
CA LEU A 201 18.22 7.47 -8.61
C LEU A 201 18.63 6.54 -9.76
N THR A 202 19.95 6.32 -9.90
CA THR A 202 20.46 5.41 -10.93
C THR A 202 20.07 3.96 -10.65
N SER A 203 19.86 3.17 -11.71
CA SER A 203 19.52 1.76 -11.59
C SER A 203 20.57 0.97 -10.81
N SER A 204 21.87 1.29 -10.95
CA SER A 204 22.94 0.64 -10.20
C SER A 204 22.88 0.94 -8.70
N TYR A 205 22.55 2.17 -8.33
CA TYR A 205 22.36 2.54 -6.92
C TYR A 205 21.18 1.80 -6.32
N ILE A 206 20.02 1.81 -6.99
CA ILE A 206 18.81 1.09 -6.57
C ILE A 206 19.09 -0.39 -6.42
N GLN A 207 19.78 -1.00 -7.39
CA GLN A 207 20.12 -2.42 -7.37
C GLN A 207 20.97 -2.77 -6.13
N ASN A 208 22.01 -2.00 -5.84
CA ASN A 208 22.88 -2.22 -4.69
C ASN A 208 22.14 -2.03 -3.36
N LEU A 209 21.24 -1.05 -3.30
CA LEU A 209 20.41 -0.80 -2.13
C LEU A 209 19.45 -1.97 -1.86
N ILE A 210 18.63 -2.33 -2.84
CA ILE A 210 17.52 -3.28 -2.71
C ILE A 210 18.02 -4.70 -2.40
N ARG A 211 19.18 -5.10 -2.93
CA ARG A 211 19.79 -6.41 -2.72
C ARG A 211 20.15 -6.76 -1.27
N ASN A 212 20.07 -5.78 -0.37
CA ASN A 212 20.38 -5.95 1.04
C ASN A 212 19.19 -5.58 1.96
N ILE A 213 18.02 -5.26 1.40
CA ILE A 213 16.81 -4.90 2.14
C ILE A 213 15.93 -6.13 2.35
N PRO A 214 15.74 -6.63 3.60
CA PRO A 214 14.91 -7.80 3.89
C PRO A 214 13.51 -7.74 3.29
N ALA A 215 12.79 -6.62 3.43
CA ALA A 215 11.45 -6.47 2.90
C ALA A 215 11.37 -6.62 1.37
N ALA A 216 12.43 -6.29 0.64
CA ALA A 216 12.48 -6.47 -0.81
C ALA A 216 12.50 -7.95 -1.22
N TYR A 217 13.10 -8.82 -0.39
CA TYR A 217 13.04 -10.27 -0.59
C TYR A 217 11.63 -10.82 -0.33
N GLU A 218 10.89 -10.22 0.60
CA GLU A 218 9.50 -10.56 0.91
C GLU A 218 8.52 -10.10 -0.20
N LEU A 219 8.99 -9.37 -1.22
CA LEU A 219 8.25 -9.05 -2.44
C LEU A 219 8.54 -10.00 -3.61
N LEU A 220 9.50 -10.91 -3.47
CA LEU A 220 9.79 -11.90 -4.50
C LEU A 220 8.59 -12.85 -4.69
N PRO A 221 8.34 -13.35 -5.93
CA PRO A 221 7.28 -14.31 -6.17
C PRO A 221 7.41 -15.54 -5.30
N THR A 222 6.30 -15.95 -4.72
CA THR A 222 6.22 -17.06 -3.76
C THR A 222 6.00 -18.40 -4.48
N THR A 223 6.06 -19.52 -3.74
CA THR A 223 5.67 -20.83 -4.25
C THR A 223 4.17 -20.93 -4.59
N ARG A 224 3.38 -19.94 -4.19
CA ARG A 224 1.95 -19.81 -4.57
C ARG A 224 1.77 -19.06 -5.89
N SER A 225 2.80 -18.43 -6.43
CA SER A 225 2.72 -17.73 -7.72
C SER A 225 2.46 -18.70 -8.87
N THR A 226 1.84 -18.19 -9.92
CA THR A 226 1.83 -18.86 -11.23
C THR A 226 3.25 -18.85 -11.79
N ALA A 227 3.50 -19.58 -12.88
CA ALA A 227 4.81 -19.61 -13.52
C ALA A 227 5.33 -18.19 -13.81
N TYR A 228 6.37 -17.77 -13.09
CA TYR A 228 6.97 -16.42 -13.20
C TYR A 228 8.43 -16.44 -13.63
N VAL A 229 9.01 -17.64 -13.77
CA VAL A 229 10.35 -17.85 -14.32
C VAL A 229 10.25 -18.79 -15.49
N GLN A 230 10.95 -18.46 -16.58
CA GLN A 230 11.25 -19.35 -17.68
C GLN A 230 12.74 -19.63 -17.73
N VAL A 231 13.11 -20.81 -18.27
CA VAL A 231 14.48 -21.13 -18.66
C VAL A 231 14.46 -21.54 -20.13
N ASN A 232 15.21 -20.82 -20.96
CA ASN A 232 15.23 -21.01 -22.41
C ASN A 232 13.81 -21.05 -23.02
N GLY A 233 12.92 -20.18 -22.51
CA GLY A 233 11.52 -20.08 -22.96
C GLY A 233 10.55 -21.09 -22.33
N VAL A 234 11.01 -22.01 -21.47
CA VAL A 234 10.17 -23.04 -20.83
C VAL A 234 9.78 -22.60 -19.42
N ASP A 235 8.48 -22.59 -19.13
CA ASP A 235 7.94 -22.25 -17.83
C ASP A 235 8.44 -23.20 -16.73
N GLN A 236 8.85 -22.63 -15.61
CA GLN A 236 9.30 -23.37 -14.44
C GLN A 236 8.19 -23.47 -13.40
N THR A 237 8.17 -24.59 -12.66
CA THR A 237 7.33 -24.66 -11.45
C THR A 237 7.76 -23.59 -10.45
N ALA A 238 6.86 -23.17 -9.56
CA ALA A 238 7.19 -22.16 -8.55
C ALA A 238 8.36 -22.59 -7.64
N THR A 239 8.47 -23.88 -7.33
CA THR A 239 9.59 -24.44 -6.56
C THR A 239 10.91 -24.35 -7.33
N ASN A 240 10.91 -24.74 -8.61
CA ASN A 240 12.12 -24.63 -9.46
C ASN A 240 12.51 -23.16 -9.65
N ALA A 241 11.54 -22.29 -9.89
CA ALA A 241 11.76 -20.86 -10.00
C ALA A 241 12.48 -20.30 -8.76
N TRP A 242 12.02 -20.66 -7.56
CA TRP A 242 12.66 -20.25 -6.32
C TRP A 242 14.10 -20.78 -6.18
N ASN A 243 14.33 -22.03 -6.58
CA ASN A 243 15.67 -22.62 -6.59
C ASN A 243 16.61 -21.93 -7.58
N ILE A 244 16.10 -21.45 -8.71
CA ILE A 244 16.85 -20.63 -9.68
C ILE A 244 17.21 -19.28 -9.06
N LEU A 245 16.26 -18.60 -8.41
CA LEU A 245 16.53 -17.32 -7.76
C LEU A 245 17.60 -17.44 -6.66
N LYS A 246 17.64 -18.54 -5.91
CA LYS A 246 18.70 -18.82 -4.91
C LYS A 246 20.10 -18.91 -5.52
N GLN A 247 20.23 -19.24 -6.79
CA GLN A 247 21.51 -19.33 -7.50
C GLN A 247 21.97 -17.99 -8.10
N ARG A 248 21.12 -16.92 -8.03
CA ARG A 248 21.51 -15.62 -8.54
C ARG A 248 22.54 -14.95 -7.62
N SER A 249 23.46 -14.19 -8.22
CA SER A 249 24.55 -13.51 -7.49
C SER A 249 24.03 -12.60 -6.38
N TRP A 250 22.92 -11.92 -6.60
CA TRP A 250 22.31 -11.01 -5.61
C TRP A 250 21.71 -11.74 -4.40
N ALA A 251 21.36 -13.02 -4.54
CA ALA A 251 20.84 -13.84 -3.45
C ALA A 251 21.95 -14.41 -2.55
N ASN A 252 23.21 -14.31 -2.97
CA ASN A 252 24.38 -14.85 -2.28
C ASN A 252 25.27 -13.71 -1.76
N PHE A 253 26.08 -14.01 -0.75
CA PHE A 253 27.10 -13.08 -0.27
C PHE A 253 28.11 -12.76 -1.36
N GLN A 254 28.60 -11.52 -1.40
CA GLN A 254 29.63 -11.12 -2.38
C GLN A 254 30.94 -11.91 -2.23
N SER A 255 31.24 -12.34 -1.01
CA SER A 255 32.37 -13.25 -0.73
C SER A 255 32.21 -14.63 -1.33
N GLY A 256 31.04 -14.96 -1.92
CA GLY A 256 30.72 -16.30 -2.42
C GLY A 256 30.50 -17.37 -1.32
N SER A 257 30.39 -16.94 -0.05
CA SER A 257 30.31 -17.84 1.10
C SER A 257 28.90 -18.38 1.41
N GLY A 258 27.96 -18.27 0.48
CA GLY A 258 26.65 -18.89 0.60
C GLY A 258 25.48 -17.94 0.45
N LEU A 259 24.28 -18.47 0.66
CA LEU A 259 23.00 -17.81 0.48
C LEU A 259 22.76 -16.75 1.58
N LYS A 260 22.33 -15.55 1.20
CA LYS A 260 21.92 -14.52 2.16
C LYS A 260 20.70 -15.01 2.96
N PRO A 261 20.65 -14.76 4.29
CA PRO A 261 19.57 -15.27 5.15
C PRO A 261 18.19 -14.78 4.72
N MET A 262 18.10 -13.61 4.10
CA MET A 262 16.85 -12.98 3.64
C MET A 262 16.06 -13.86 2.65
N MET A 263 16.73 -14.69 1.83
CA MET A 263 16.05 -15.62 0.93
C MET A 263 15.20 -16.65 1.69
N ASN A 264 15.75 -17.25 2.73
CA ASN A 264 15.02 -18.24 3.52
C ASN A 264 13.99 -17.57 4.43
N THR A 265 14.32 -16.40 5.00
CA THR A 265 13.41 -15.63 5.85
C THR A 265 12.16 -15.21 5.06
N ALA A 266 12.31 -14.74 3.82
CA ALA A 266 11.18 -14.38 2.97
C ALA A 266 10.30 -15.59 2.63
N GLN A 267 10.89 -16.75 2.33
CA GLN A 267 10.13 -17.97 2.08
C GLN A 267 9.31 -18.40 3.29
N ASN A 268 9.92 -18.39 4.47
CA ASN A 268 9.26 -18.73 5.74
C ASN A 268 8.17 -17.68 6.08
N PHE A 269 8.44 -16.40 5.85
CA PHE A 269 7.48 -15.34 6.07
C PHE A 269 6.19 -15.59 5.26
N HIS A 270 6.31 -15.84 3.96
CA HIS A 270 5.14 -16.14 3.12
C HIS A 270 4.43 -17.44 3.51
N ALA A 271 5.16 -18.45 3.95
CA ALA A 271 4.55 -19.67 4.47
C ALA A 271 3.72 -19.39 5.73
N ASN A 272 4.22 -18.53 6.62
CA ASN A 272 3.51 -18.11 7.83
C ASN A 272 2.26 -17.26 7.56
N LEU A 273 2.17 -16.59 6.41
CA LEU A 273 0.95 -15.88 6.00
C LEU A 273 -0.19 -16.82 5.55
N MET A 274 0.05 -18.14 5.55
CA MET A 274 -0.97 -19.14 5.25
C MET A 274 -1.54 -19.74 6.52
N GLN A 275 -2.87 -19.83 6.58
CA GLN A 275 -3.59 -20.52 7.64
C GLN A 275 -3.55 -22.05 7.42
N SER A 276 -3.88 -22.82 8.44
CA SER A 276 -3.96 -24.28 8.36
C SER A 276 -4.95 -24.81 7.31
N ASN A 277 -6.00 -24.04 7.00
CA ASN A 277 -6.98 -24.32 5.94
C ASN A 277 -6.50 -23.91 4.54
N ASN A 278 -5.24 -23.55 4.39
CA ASN A 278 -4.61 -23.08 3.15
C ASN A 278 -5.16 -21.75 2.60
N GLN A 279 -5.87 -20.96 3.42
CA GLN A 279 -6.25 -19.59 3.10
C GLN A 279 -5.16 -18.61 3.55
N HIS A 280 -5.01 -17.52 2.82
CA HIS A 280 -4.12 -16.43 3.20
C HIS A 280 -4.72 -15.60 4.33
N TYR A 281 -3.90 -15.14 5.30
CA TYR A 281 -4.38 -14.34 6.42
C TYR A 281 -5.06 -13.03 6.01
N ALA A 282 -4.78 -12.48 4.84
CA ALA A 282 -5.53 -11.34 4.31
C ALA A 282 -7.05 -11.60 4.22
N LEU A 283 -7.49 -12.86 4.13
CA LEU A 283 -8.89 -13.27 4.10
C LEU A 283 -9.46 -13.56 5.49
N SER A 284 -8.70 -13.38 6.56
CA SER A 284 -9.15 -13.60 7.94
C SER A 284 -9.73 -12.34 8.61
N ALA A 285 -9.69 -11.19 7.94
CA ALA A 285 -10.40 -9.99 8.39
C ALA A 285 -11.92 -10.22 8.36
N GLY A 286 -12.66 -9.52 9.19
CA GLY A 286 -14.12 -9.53 9.13
C GLY A 286 -14.66 -9.14 7.75
N ARG A 287 -13.88 -8.33 7.03
CA ARG A 287 -14.10 -8.00 5.63
C ARG A 287 -12.77 -7.79 4.90
N SER A 288 -12.62 -8.32 3.70
CA SER A 288 -11.45 -8.10 2.84
C SER A 288 -11.86 -7.65 1.44
N VAL A 289 -11.16 -6.64 0.91
CA VAL A 289 -11.42 -6.07 -0.42
C VAL A 289 -10.07 -5.86 -1.11
N PHE A 290 -9.87 -6.47 -2.26
CA PHE A 290 -8.64 -6.41 -3.04
C PHE A 290 -8.88 -5.60 -4.32
N ILE A 291 -8.47 -4.33 -4.29
CA ILE A 291 -8.59 -3.42 -5.43
C ILE A 291 -7.38 -3.61 -6.33
N THR A 292 -7.62 -3.91 -7.60
CA THR A 292 -6.59 -4.11 -8.62
C THR A 292 -6.86 -3.25 -9.85
N SER A 293 -5.79 -2.75 -10.47
CA SER A 293 -5.80 -2.04 -11.75
C SER A 293 -5.30 -2.93 -12.87
N THR A 294 -5.75 -2.69 -14.08
CA THR A 294 -5.34 -3.41 -15.29
C THR A 294 -5.11 -2.44 -16.45
N GLY A 295 -4.51 -2.93 -17.53
CA GLY A 295 -4.23 -2.14 -18.73
C GLY A 295 -2.79 -1.61 -18.80
N TYR A 296 -1.97 -1.87 -17.78
CA TYR A 296 -0.58 -1.40 -17.72
C TYR A 296 0.39 -2.55 -17.96
N THR A 297 1.36 -2.34 -18.85
CA THR A 297 2.41 -3.33 -19.12
C THR A 297 3.16 -3.69 -17.84
N THR A 298 2.96 -4.89 -17.36
CA THR A 298 3.44 -5.41 -16.09
C THR A 298 4.34 -6.60 -16.33
N VAL A 299 5.49 -6.67 -15.67
CA VAL A 299 6.38 -7.85 -15.77
C VAL A 299 5.65 -9.04 -15.16
N GLN A 300 5.39 -10.06 -15.98
CA GLN A 300 4.75 -11.31 -15.57
C GLN A 300 5.77 -12.42 -15.37
N LYS A 301 6.82 -12.49 -16.21
CA LYS A 301 7.83 -13.54 -16.15
C LYS A 301 9.22 -12.97 -16.41
N VAL A 302 10.22 -13.63 -15.82
CA VAL A 302 11.63 -13.41 -16.13
C VAL A 302 12.12 -14.67 -16.84
N ASN A 303 12.64 -14.50 -18.07
CA ASN A 303 13.22 -15.60 -18.83
C ASN A 303 14.74 -15.59 -18.67
N TYR A 304 15.29 -16.71 -18.22
CA TYR A 304 16.72 -16.92 -18.08
C TYR A 304 17.23 -17.83 -19.21
N SER A 305 18.42 -17.54 -19.70
CA SER A 305 19.21 -18.48 -20.48
C SER A 305 20.11 -19.27 -19.53
N LEU A 306 20.18 -20.58 -19.71
CA LEU A 306 21.10 -21.46 -19.00
C LEU A 306 22.24 -21.90 -19.95
N SER A 307 23.46 -21.49 -19.62
CA SER A 307 24.64 -21.85 -20.37
C SER A 307 25.82 -22.15 -19.42
N GLY A 308 26.53 -23.26 -19.61
CA GLY A 308 27.63 -23.65 -18.73
C GLY A 308 27.27 -23.75 -17.25
N GLY A 309 25.99 -24.08 -16.92
CA GLY A 309 25.50 -24.15 -15.53
C GLY A 309 25.21 -22.80 -14.91
N GLN A 310 25.30 -21.71 -15.67
CA GLN A 310 25.04 -20.34 -15.18
C GLN A 310 23.73 -19.77 -15.78
N TYR A 311 22.90 -19.17 -14.94
CA TYR A 311 21.71 -18.46 -15.38
C TYR A 311 22.04 -16.99 -15.69
N SER A 312 21.58 -16.49 -16.84
CA SER A 312 21.62 -15.06 -17.19
C SER A 312 20.24 -14.60 -17.67
N VAL A 313 19.85 -13.37 -17.33
CA VAL A 313 18.56 -12.84 -17.80
C VAL A 313 18.59 -12.66 -19.30
N SER A 314 17.65 -13.30 -19.99
CA SER A 314 17.46 -13.22 -21.44
C SER A 314 16.41 -12.15 -21.80
N SER A 315 15.26 -12.16 -21.12
CA SER A 315 14.17 -11.22 -21.37
C SER A 315 13.21 -11.10 -20.18
N TYR A 316 12.38 -10.06 -20.21
CA TYR A 316 11.24 -9.90 -19.33
C TYR A 316 9.96 -9.98 -20.17
N ILE A 317 9.04 -10.83 -19.79
CA ILE A 317 7.78 -11.05 -20.49
C ILE A 317 6.70 -10.25 -19.76
N GLY A 318 6.02 -9.38 -20.49
CA GLY A 318 4.96 -8.53 -19.97
C GLY A 318 3.57 -9.11 -20.14
N THR A 319 2.64 -8.58 -19.34
CA THR A 319 1.19 -8.73 -19.51
C THR A 319 0.54 -7.35 -19.34
N ASN A 320 -0.64 -7.16 -19.91
CA ASN A 320 -1.47 -5.98 -19.63
C ASN A 320 -2.48 -6.25 -18.50
N ASP A 321 -2.48 -7.44 -17.90
CA ASP A 321 -3.28 -7.76 -16.73
C ASP A 321 -2.49 -7.49 -15.44
N GLY A 322 -2.36 -6.21 -15.14
CA GLY A 322 -1.64 -5.68 -13.99
C GLY A 322 -1.57 -4.16 -14.00
N ASP A 323 -1.00 -3.60 -12.94
CA ASP A 323 -0.92 -2.15 -12.69
C ASP A 323 0.44 -1.52 -13.06
N GLY A 324 1.26 -2.21 -13.86
CA GLY A 324 2.62 -1.80 -14.21
C GLY A 324 3.70 -2.32 -13.25
N THR A 325 3.33 -2.83 -12.10
CA THR A 325 4.24 -3.36 -11.07
C THR A 325 3.83 -4.75 -10.60
N VAL A 326 2.56 -4.93 -10.27
CA VAL A 326 1.99 -6.15 -9.71
C VAL A 326 0.98 -6.75 -10.70
N PRO A 327 1.16 -8.01 -11.13
CA PRO A 327 0.15 -8.71 -11.91
C PRO A 327 -1.17 -8.85 -11.13
N SER A 328 -2.31 -8.70 -11.80
CA SER A 328 -3.64 -8.80 -11.17
C SER A 328 -3.84 -10.10 -10.41
N THR A 329 -3.33 -11.22 -10.92
CA THR A 329 -3.40 -12.53 -10.24
C THR A 329 -2.74 -12.52 -8.86
N SER A 330 -1.68 -11.72 -8.67
CA SER A 330 -1.04 -11.52 -7.36
C SER A 330 -1.83 -10.56 -6.50
N ALA A 331 -2.30 -9.44 -7.06
CA ALA A 331 -3.07 -8.44 -6.33
C ALA A 331 -4.43 -8.97 -5.85
N GLN A 332 -5.01 -9.93 -6.56
CA GLN A 332 -6.25 -10.63 -6.22
C GLN A 332 -6.03 -11.82 -5.25
N ASN A 333 -4.82 -12.01 -4.74
CA ASN A 333 -4.50 -13.17 -3.90
C ASN A 333 -4.86 -14.52 -4.54
N ARG A 334 -4.77 -14.61 -5.87
CA ARG A 334 -5.18 -15.76 -6.73
C ARG A 334 -6.69 -16.06 -6.73
N LEU A 335 -7.51 -15.22 -6.19
CA LEU A 335 -8.96 -15.33 -6.33
C LEU A 335 -9.38 -15.07 -7.79
N SER A 336 -10.54 -15.54 -8.19
CA SER A 336 -11.07 -15.27 -9.53
C SER A 336 -11.46 -13.79 -9.69
N ASN A 337 -11.56 -13.32 -10.93
CA ASN A 337 -12.02 -11.97 -11.23
C ASN A 337 -13.47 -11.69 -10.77
N THR A 338 -14.25 -12.76 -10.56
CA THR A 338 -15.65 -12.70 -10.11
C THR A 338 -15.81 -12.99 -8.62
N ASP A 339 -14.70 -13.14 -7.90
CA ASP A 339 -14.75 -13.33 -6.44
C ASP A 339 -15.20 -12.05 -5.74
N THR A 340 -16.07 -12.16 -4.75
CA THR A 340 -16.66 -11.02 -4.03
C THR A 340 -15.65 -10.15 -3.28
N HIS A 341 -14.44 -10.66 -3.03
CA HIS A 341 -13.33 -9.90 -2.43
C HIS A 341 -12.57 -9.07 -3.48
N VAL A 342 -12.75 -9.34 -4.76
CA VAL A 342 -11.96 -8.73 -5.85
C VAL A 342 -12.72 -7.56 -6.47
N VAL A 343 -12.08 -6.41 -6.52
CA VAL A 343 -12.58 -5.21 -7.18
C VAL A 343 -11.59 -4.81 -8.28
N ARG A 344 -11.98 -5.02 -9.53
CA ARG A 344 -11.20 -4.58 -10.69
C ARG A 344 -11.67 -3.18 -11.08
N VAL A 345 -10.78 -2.22 -11.00
CA VAL A 345 -11.08 -0.83 -11.35
C VAL A 345 -10.50 -0.51 -12.73
N VAL A 346 -11.37 -0.22 -13.68
CA VAL A 346 -10.95 0.24 -15.01
C VAL A 346 -10.43 1.66 -14.88
N ASN A 347 -9.32 1.95 -15.56
CA ASN A 347 -8.64 3.25 -15.51
C ASN A 347 -8.24 3.68 -14.08
N ALA A 348 -7.85 2.71 -13.25
CA ALA A 348 -7.44 2.97 -11.87
C ALA A 348 -6.09 3.67 -11.73
N GLY A 349 -5.42 3.99 -12.83
CA GLY A 349 -4.03 4.44 -12.81
C GLY A 349 -3.03 3.29 -12.73
N ASN A 350 -1.75 3.59 -12.92
CA ASN A 350 -0.67 2.63 -12.65
C ASN A 350 -0.53 2.40 -11.14
N HIS A 351 0.44 1.58 -10.75
CA HIS A 351 0.66 1.16 -9.36
C HIS A 351 0.68 2.29 -8.32
N THR A 352 1.23 3.44 -8.66
CA THR A 352 1.30 4.60 -7.76
C THR A 352 0.13 5.56 -8.00
N ASP A 353 -0.27 5.77 -9.25
CA ASP A 353 -1.33 6.72 -9.61
C ASP A 353 -2.69 6.31 -9.05
N MET A 354 -2.92 5.02 -8.80
CA MET A 354 -4.16 4.55 -8.15
C MET A 354 -4.42 5.21 -6.78
N LEU A 355 -3.39 5.76 -6.12
CA LEU A 355 -3.52 6.46 -4.83
C LEU A 355 -4.16 7.85 -4.95
N SER A 356 -4.20 8.41 -6.15
CA SER A 356 -4.84 9.69 -6.46
C SER A 356 -5.96 9.57 -7.50
N ASN A 357 -6.14 8.39 -8.08
CA ASN A 357 -7.13 8.17 -9.13
C ASN A 357 -8.56 8.23 -8.57
N PRO A 358 -9.45 9.06 -9.12
CA PRO A 358 -10.81 9.26 -8.61
C PRO A 358 -11.64 7.97 -8.54
N ASN A 359 -11.51 7.07 -9.55
CA ASN A 359 -12.24 5.80 -9.58
C ASN A 359 -11.82 4.88 -8.43
N THR A 360 -10.50 4.82 -8.16
CA THR A 360 -9.96 4.06 -7.03
C THR A 360 -10.40 4.65 -5.70
N LEU A 361 -10.26 5.97 -5.53
CA LEU A 361 -10.65 6.67 -4.29
C LEU A 361 -12.14 6.50 -3.99
N THR A 362 -12.99 6.57 -5.02
CA THR A 362 -14.43 6.31 -4.88
C THR A 362 -14.69 4.90 -4.32
N LYS A 363 -14.01 3.88 -4.85
CA LYS A 363 -14.16 2.51 -4.33
C LYS A 363 -13.65 2.38 -2.90
N VAL A 364 -12.48 2.94 -2.59
CA VAL A 364 -11.96 2.95 -1.21
C VAL A 364 -12.97 3.57 -0.26
N TYR A 365 -13.45 4.78 -0.58
CA TYR A 365 -14.41 5.49 0.27
C TYR A 365 -15.73 4.73 0.42
N GLN A 366 -16.24 4.13 -0.65
CA GLN A 366 -17.43 3.29 -0.62
C GLN A 366 -17.31 2.17 0.44
N TYR A 367 -16.21 1.42 0.44
CA TYR A 367 -15.99 0.34 1.41
C TYR A 367 -15.73 0.85 2.84
N VAL A 368 -15.04 1.97 2.98
CA VAL A 368 -14.83 2.62 4.28
C VAL A 368 -16.16 3.07 4.87
N SER A 369 -16.99 3.81 4.12
CA SER A 369 -18.27 4.33 4.60
C SER A 369 -19.25 3.22 4.97
N GLN A 370 -19.33 2.15 4.16
CA GLN A 370 -20.14 0.97 4.46
C GLN A 370 -19.68 0.28 5.74
N THR A 371 -18.37 0.14 5.94
CA THR A 371 -17.84 -0.42 7.17
C THR A 371 -18.22 0.45 8.35
N LEU A 372 -18.05 1.76 8.28
CA LEU A 372 -18.42 2.68 9.36
C LEU A 372 -19.93 2.61 9.69
N ALA A 373 -20.78 2.54 8.67
CA ALA A 373 -22.23 2.41 8.83
C ALA A 373 -22.67 1.04 9.40
N GLY A 374 -21.80 0.03 9.37
CA GLY A 374 -22.13 -1.33 9.85
C GLY A 374 -22.86 -2.20 8.83
N ASN A 375 -22.86 -1.82 7.55
CA ASN A 375 -23.51 -2.57 6.48
C ASN A 375 -22.69 -3.82 6.11
N SER A 376 -23.36 -4.96 5.94
CA SER A 376 -22.73 -6.20 5.47
C SER A 376 -22.47 -6.16 3.96
N LEU A 377 -21.53 -7.00 3.48
CA LEU A 377 -21.20 -7.15 2.06
C LEU A 377 -22.39 -7.51 1.15
N SER A 378 -23.38 -8.19 1.69
CA SER A 378 -24.52 -8.73 0.94
C SER A 378 -25.51 -7.68 0.40
N ALA A 379 -25.32 -6.39 0.70
CA ALA A 379 -26.19 -5.31 0.27
C ALA A 379 -25.67 -4.50 -0.92
N ILE A 380 -24.58 -4.97 -1.56
CA ILE A 380 -24.03 -4.28 -2.72
C ILE A 380 -23.85 -5.28 -3.86
N GLU A 381 -24.95 -5.85 -4.26
CA GLU A 381 -25.12 -6.18 -5.66
C GLU A 381 -25.05 -4.87 -6.46
N GLU A 382 -24.29 -4.88 -7.54
CA GLU A 382 -24.14 -4.03 -8.71
C GLU A 382 -25.15 -2.87 -8.98
N ASN A 383 -25.98 -2.53 -8.04
CA ASN A 383 -26.88 -1.41 -8.11
C ASN A 383 -26.25 -0.23 -7.41
N GLU A 384 -25.47 0.52 -8.10
CA GLU A 384 -25.14 1.88 -7.72
C GLU A 384 -23.63 2.21 -7.82
N VAL A 385 -22.99 1.76 -8.87
CA VAL A 385 -22.47 2.80 -9.74
C VAL A 385 -23.73 3.31 -10.44
N GLY A 386 -24.35 4.33 -9.93
CA GLY A 386 -25.55 4.90 -10.47
C GLY A 386 -25.37 5.04 -11.97
N ASN A 387 -26.39 4.75 -12.73
CA ASN A 387 -26.39 4.74 -14.16
C ASN A 387 -25.53 5.87 -14.74
N THR A 388 -24.28 5.57 -15.06
CA THR A 388 -23.50 6.47 -15.89
C THR A 388 -24.09 6.38 -17.28
N HIS A 389 -24.76 7.42 -17.70
CA HIS A 389 -25.23 7.54 -19.07
C HIS A 389 -24.45 8.63 -19.78
N VAL A 390 -24.18 8.40 -21.03
CA VAL A 390 -23.63 9.42 -21.92
C VAL A 390 -24.82 10.17 -22.50
N ASN A 391 -24.95 11.46 -22.17
CA ASN A 391 -26.01 12.27 -22.73
C ASN A 391 -25.75 12.61 -24.22
N GLU A 392 -26.71 13.22 -24.89
CA GLU A 392 -26.64 13.58 -26.32
C GLU A 392 -25.45 14.47 -26.70
N LYS A 393 -24.77 15.08 -25.71
CA LYS A 393 -23.57 15.91 -25.87
C LYS A 393 -22.26 15.15 -25.62
N GLY A 394 -22.31 13.85 -25.39
CA GLY A 394 -21.13 13.02 -25.11
C GLY A 394 -20.58 13.11 -23.67
N TRP A 395 -21.38 13.61 -22.73
CA TRP A 395 -21.00 13.78 -21.35
C TRP A 395 -21.33 12.53 -20.53
N VAL A 396 -20.41 12.09 -19.68
CA VAL A 396 -20.65 11.01 -18.73
C VAL A 396 -21.22 11.61 -17.45
N VAL A 397 -22.45 11.25 -17.10
CA VAL A 397 -23.14 11.69 -15.90
C VAL A 397 -23.29 10.48 -14.97
N GLY A 398 -22.85 10.60 -13.72
CA GLY A 398 -22.95 9.57 -12.70
C GLY A 398 -23.63 10.06 -11.42
N GLU A 399 -24.53 9.26 -10.87
CA GLU A 399 -25.31 9.57 -9.67
C GLU A 399 -24.76 8.91 -8.40
N GLY A 400 -24.90 9.59 -7.31
CA GLY A 400 -24.27 9.62 -6.05
C GLY A 400 -24.37 8.49 -5.01
N ILE A 401 -23.63 8.64 -3.91
CA ILE A 401 -23.16 7.55 -3.05
C ILE A 401 -23.69 7.61 -1.62
N ASP A 402 -24.33 8.68 -1.21
CA ASP A 402 -24.99 8.71 0.09
C ASP A 402 -26.43 9.24 -0.09
N GLY A 403 -27.39 8.61 0.53
CA GLY A 403 -28.83 8.88 0.33
C GLY A 403 -29.28 10.32 0.64
N ARG A 404 -28.38 11.31 0.69
CA ARG A 404 -28.63 12.72 0.91
C ARG A 404 -27.87 13.66 -0.03
N ARG A 405 -26.92 13.17 -0.82
CA ARG A 405 -26.11 13.98 -1.73
C ARG A 405 -25.85 13.25 -3.03
N VAL A 406 -25.91 13.98 -4.13
CA VAL A 406 -25.56 13.50 -5.47
C VAL A 406 -24.21 14.06 -5.85
N ARG A 407 -23.28 13.19 -6.24
CA ARG A 407 -22.01 13.58 -6.84
C ARG A 407 -22.17 13.59 -8.35
N VAL A 408 -21.99 14.73 -8.97
CA VAL A 408 -22.05 14.90 -10.42
C VAL A 408 -20.65 15.13 -10.94
N ILE A 409 -20.17 14.27 -11.83
CA ILE A 409 -18.91 14.46 -12.56
C ILE A 409 -19.27 14.64 -14.02
N ILE A 410 -18.90 15.79 -14.59
CA ILE A 410 -19.14 16.11 -15.99
C ILE A 410 -17.81 16.24 -16.69
N ARG A 411 -17.62 15.51 -17.78
CA ARG A 411 -16.43 15.61 -18.65
C ARG A 411 -16.87 15.99 -20.06
N GLY A 412 -16.18 16.91 -20.68
CA GLY A 412 -16.49 17.33 -22.05
C GLY A 412 -15.40 18.21 -22.64
N SER A 413 -15.46 18.39 -23.94
CA SER A 413 -14.53 19.23 -24.70
C SER A 413 -14.76 20.74 -24.54
N SER A 414 -15.84 21.13 -23.85
CA SER A 414 -16.16 22.53 -23.53
C SER A 414 -16.66 22.63 -22.07
N MET A 415 -16.47 23.81 -21.46
CA MET A 415 -16.95 24.07 -20.11
C MET A 415 -18.45 23.85 -20.01
N PRO A 416 -18.97 23.05 -19.06
CA PRO A 416 -20.40 22.78 -18.95
C PRO A 416 -21.17 23.98 -18.45
N THR A 417 -22.37 24.16 -18.96
CA THR A 417 -23.40 25.00 -18.32
C THR A 417 -24.38 24.06 -17.65
N ILE A 418 -24.45 24.09 -16.33
CA ILE A 418 -25.38 23.28 -15.54
C ILE A 418 -26.55 24.17 -15.20
N VAL A 419 -27.78 23.68 -15.38
CA VAL A 419 -28.98 24.41 -15.08
C VAL A 419 -29.83 23.66 -14.03
N SER A 420 -30.48 24.41 -13.16
CA SER A 420 -31.44 23.87 -12.19
C SER A 420 -32.65 23.25 -12.89
N SER A 421 -33.52 22.56 -12.16
CA SER A 421 -34.80 22.05 -12.68
C SER A 421 -35.74 23.16 -13.16
N THR A 422 -35.50 24.42 -12.74
CA THR A 422 -36.23 25.61 -13.20
C THR A 422 -35.61 26.26 -14.42
N GLY A 423 -34.47 25.75 -14.91
CA GLY A 423 -33.74 26.27 -16.07
C GLY A 423 -32.74 27.38 -15.77
N GLU A 424 -32.59 27.76 -14.51
CA GLU A 424 -31.59 28.76 -14.10
C GLU A 424 -30.19 28.14 -14.07
N PRO A 425 -29.15 28.85 -14.58
CA PRO A 425 -27.79 28.34 -14.60
C PRO A 425 -27.21 28.30 -13.18
N TYR A 426 -26.51 27.20 -12.87
CA TYR A 426 -25.62 27.14 -11.72
C TYR A 426 -24.35 27.92 -12.04
N THR A 427 -23.96 28.84 -11.19
CA THR A 427 -22.73 29.63 -11.31
C THR A 427 -21.83 29.36 -10.15
N LEU A 428 -20.58 29.00 -10.43
CA LEU A 428 -19.54 28.80 -9.43
C LEU A 428 -18.75 30.10 -9.25
N ILE A 429 -18.75 30.66 -8.04
CA ILE A 429 -17.97 31.86 -7.68
C ILE A 429 -17.05 31.46 -6.51
N GLY A 430 -15.75 31.28 -6.77
CA GLY A 430 -14.82 30.71 -5.80
C GLY A 430 -15.18 29.25 -5.50
N GLU A 431 -15.42 28.92 -4.25
CA GLU A 431 -15.84 27.57 -3.80
C GLU A 431 -17.34 27.50 -3.52
N GLN A 432 -18.12 28.53 -3.86
CA GLN A 432 -19.55 28.62 -3.59
C GLN A 432 -20.38 28.51 -4.87
N LEU A 433 -21.41 27.67 -4.85
CA LEU A 433 -22.36 27.50 -5.95
C LEU A 433 -23.56 28.40 -5.77
N TYR A 434 -24.02 29.00 -6.86
CA TYR A 434 -25.19 29.90 -6.90
C TYR A 434 -26.20 29.40 -7.93
N VAL A 435 -27.50 29.60 -7.63
CA VAL A 435 -28.60 29.52 -8.61
C VAL A 435 -29.21 30.90 -8.71
N GLY A 436 -29.03 31.56 -9.84
CA GLY A 436 -29.28 32.99 -9.95
C GLY A 436 -28.39 33.77 -8.98
N ASP A 437 -28.95 34.59 -8.12
CA ASP A 437 -28.24 35.39 -7.11
C ASP A 437 -28.23 34.74 -5.72
N GLU A 438 -28.85 33.56 -5.56
CA GLU A 438 -28.90 32.85 -4.28
C GLU A 438 -27.74 31.84 -4.14
N ALA A 439 -26.94 32.02 -3.09
CA ALA A 439 -25.94 31.04 -2.69
C ALA A 439 -26.63 29.75 -2.20
N ILE A 440 -26.21 28.61 -2.71
CA ILE A 440 -26.69 27.33 -2.19
C ILE A 440 -25.88 27.02 -0.93
N GLU A 441 -26.49 27.31 0.24
CA GLU A 441 -25.90 27.03 1.53
C GLU A 441 -25.89 25.52 1.78
N ASP A 442 -24.82 25.01 2.45
CA ASP A 442 -24.63 23.65 2.95
C ASP A 442 -24.23 22.55 1.98
N ASN A 443 -24.03 22.76 0.68
CA ASN A 443 -24.11 21.64 -0.23
C ASN A 443 -23.01 21.50 -1.24
N TYR A 444 -22.00 22.36 -1.18
CA TYR A 444 -21.13 22.42 -2.31
C TYR A 444 -19.66 22.22 -1.99
N VAL A 445 -19.06 21.29 -2.68
CA VAL A 445 -17.66 21.29 -3.07
C VAL A 445 -17.62 21.00 -4.56
N GLY A 446 -17.27 21.97 -5.40
CA GLY A 446 -17.09 21.75 -6.82
C GLY A 446 -15.78 22.37 -7.26
N GLU A 447 -15.09 21.65 -8.08
CA GLU A 447 -13.88 22.09 -8.73
C GLU A 447 -14.04 21.86 -10.24
N CYS A 448 -13.66 22.88 -11.03
CA CYS A 448 -13.57 22.76 -12.47
C CYS A 448 -12.11 22.90 -12.87
N TRP A 449 -11.58 21.94 -13.61
CA TRP A 449 -10.21 22.01 -14.12
C TRP A 449 -10.13 21.55 -15.56
N GLU A 450 -9.18 22.15 -16.28
CA GLU A 450 -8.84 21.75 -17.62
C GLU A 450 -8.05 20.44 -17.57
N VAL A 451 -8.46 19.47 -18.39
CA VAL A 451 -7.77 18.20 -18.57
C VAL A 451 -7.32 18.07 -20.01
N SER A 452 -6.41 17.13 -20.31
CA SER A 452 -5.81 16.95 -21.63
C SER A 452 -6.82 16.84 -22.79
N ASP A 453 -8.04 16.43 -22.51
CA ASP A 453 -9.09 16.19 -23.49
C ASP A 453 -10.32 17.13 -23.31
N GLY A 454 -10.19 18.24 -22.57
CA GLY A 454 -11.27 19.20 -22.33
C GLY A 454 -11.38 19.64 -20.87
N TYR A 455 -12.60 19.67 -20.33
CA TYR A 455 -12.88 20.09 -18.97
C TYR A 455 -13.48 18.94 -18.12
N GLN A 456 -13.07 18.88 -16.88
CA GLN A 456 -13.74 18.06 -15.87
C GLN A 456 -14.31 18.98 -14.78
N PHE A 457 -15.60 18.82 -14.52
CA PHE A 457 -16.31 19.50 -13.45
C PHE A 457 -16.86 18.47 -12.48
N GLU A 458 -16.66 18.68 -11.20
CA GLU A 458 -17.19 17.84 -10.14
C GLU A 458 -17.96 18.70 -9.15
N MET A 459 -19.18 18.28 -8.80
CA MET A 459 -19.98 18.92 -7.77
C MET A 459 -20.69 17.89 -6.89
N MET A 460 -20.91 18.27 -5.65
CA MET A 460 -21.78 17.54 -4.70
C MET A 460 -23.04 18.36 -4.47
N LEU A 461 -24.18 17.78 -4.75
CA LEU A 461 -25.48 18.43 -4.54
C LEU A 461 -26.24 17.69 -3.43
N SER A 462 -26.92 18.44 -2.56
CA SER A 462 -27.87 17.85 -1.62
C SER A 462 -29.19 17.52 -2.33
N LEU A 463 -29.74 16.33 -2.05
CA LEU A 463 -31.05 15.92 -2.57
C LEU A 463 -32.21 16.78 -2.11
N ILE A 464 -31.99 17.75 -1.19
CA ILE A 464 -33.04 18.68 -0.76
C ILE A 464 -33.28 19.76 -1.82
N HIS A 465 -32.36 19.97 -2.75
CA HIS A 465 -32.41 21.04 -3.76
C HIS A 465 -32.48 20.52 -5.21
N ILE A 466 -32.60 19.20 -5.42
CA ILE A 466 -32.94 18.54 -6.69
C ILE A 466 -34.39 18.06 -6.63
#